data_e8342a20555be55c71cea1066f52651f
#
_entry.id   e8342a20555be55c71cea1066f52651f
#
_cell.length_a   1.000
_cell.length_b   1.000
_cell.length_c   1.000
_cell.angle_alpha   90.00
_cell.angle_beta   90.00
_cell.angle_gamma   90.00
#
_symmetry.space_group_name_H-M   'P 1'
#
loop_
_entity.id
_entity.type
_entity.pdbx_description
1 polymer ?
#
loop_
_entity_poly.entity_id
_entity_poly.type
_entity_poly.pdbx_seq_one_letter_code
_entity_poly.pdbx_strand_id
1 'polypeptide(L)'
;MLANILRTDRHAHRTLPGDSEQARAVAVLARAQQHAVWDRVQVHNQLRQLVGDFYLAALAAFAGTGRTMLDSSAARTILTAAPTPQHARALTVERLGALLVQAGRQRGVDREARRLHAILTAPQPRQAPPVEQAMGHHLLAVLRHLDVVCGNLEDLTQAAEAAFATHPDATVITSFPGVGPLTGARLLAELGDDRARFADAKALKAYAGTAPITRASGRRALVSARRARNDWVVAAGYMWTVTAIRCSPGARAQYDRRRAAGDSHSAAQRNLLNRLLGKLHHRLQTGVPYDEAQAFATSPPAAA
;
A
#
# COMPACT_ATOMS: atom_id res chain seq x y z
N MET A 1 20.89 -6.69 30.58
CA MET A 1 19.52 -6.26 30.91
C MET A 1 18.48 -7.27 30.44
N LEU A 2 18.34 -7.57 29.14
CA LEU A 2 17.34 -8.54 28.61
C LEU A 2 17.43 -9.94 29.22
N ALA A 3 18.65 -10.50 29.37
CA ALA A 3 18.85 -11.80 29.97
C ALA A 3 18.36 -11.87 31.44
N ASN A 4 18.49 -10.78 32.19
CA ASN A 4 17.99 -10.71 33.58
C ASN A 4 16.44 -10.69 33.62
N ILE A 5 15.81 -9.93 32.71
CA ILE A 5 14.35 -9.90 32.55
C ILE A 5 13.82 -11.30 32.21
N LEU A 6 14.45 -12.00 31.25
CA LEU A 6 14.08 -13.35 30.90
C LEU A 6 14.26 -14.34 32.05
N ARG A 7 15.25 -14.13 32.92
CA ARG A 7 15.50 -15.00 34.08
C ARG A 7 14.45 -14.78 35.17
N THR A 8 14.05 -13.55 35.45
CA THR A 8 13.12 -13.20 36.55
C THR A 8 11.65 -13.35 36.16
N ASP A 9 11.30 -12.95 34.94
CA ASP A 9 9.92 -12.82 34.48
C ASP A 9 9.56 -13.73 33.30
N ARG A 10 10.31 -14.85 33.13
CA ARG A 10 10.11 -15.81 32.04
C ARG A 10 8.65 -16.25 31.86
N HIS A 11 7.96 -16.44 32.98
CA HIS A 11 6.55 -16.84 32.99
C HIS A 11 5.59 -15.76 32.48
N ALA A 12 5.99 -14.49 32.53
CA ALA A 12 5.20 -13.35 32.03
C ALA A 12 5.46 -13.07 30.53
N HIS A 13 6.50 -13.68 29.94
CA HIS A 13 6.84 -13.47 28.54
C HIS A 13 6.19 -14.50 27.65
N ARG A 14 5.64 -14.02 26.54
CA ARG A 14 5.11 -14.86 25.48
C ARG A 14 6.26 -15.56 24.75
N THR A 15 6.13 -16.85 24.50
CA THR A 15 7.03 -17.56 23.57
C THR A 15 6.93 -16.95 22.18
N LEU A 16 8.04 -16.97 21.43
CA LEU A 16 8.01 -16.58 20.03
C LEU A 16 7.11 -17.54 19.25
N PRO A 17 6.38 -17.05 18.22
CA PRO A 17 5.57 -17.91 17.37
C PRO A 17 6.42 -19.00 16.72
N GLY A 18 5.87 -20.20 16.62
CA GLY A 18 6.48 -21.33 15.94
C GLY A 18 6.20 -21.34 14.44
N ASP A 19 6.23 -20.17 13.80
CA ASP A 19 5.97 -20.05 12.36
C ASP A 19 6.93 -20.95 11.54
N SER A 20 6.40 -21.59 10.50
CA SER A 20 7.18 -22.41 9.57
C SER A 20 8.27 -21.60 8.86
N GLU A 21 9.26 -22.29 8.30
CA GLU A 21 10.30 -21.64 7.49
C GLU A 21 9.70 -20.98 6.27
N GLN A 22 8.66 -21.56 5.69
CA GLN A 22 7.94 -21.02 4.54
C GLN A 22 7.21 -19.72 4.90
N ALA A 23 6.48 -19.67 6.01
CA ALA A 23 5.84 -18.44 6.47
C ALA A 23 6.87 -17.34 6.79
N ARG A 24 8.01 -17.71 7.39
CA ARG A 24 9.12 -16.78 7.64
C ARG A 24 9.75 -16.24 6.36
N ALA A 25 9.90 -17.06 5.33
CA ALA A 25 10.38 -16.61 4.02
C ALA A 25 9.42 -15.61 3.37
N VAL A 26 8.11 -15.90 3.38
CA VAL A 26 7.07 -14.96 2.93
C VAL A 26 7.13 -13.65 3.71
N ALA A 27 7.34 -13.71 5.03
CA ALA A 27 7.44 -12.52 5.87
C ALA A 27 8.63 -11.62 5.50
N VAL A 28 9.79 -12.20 5.23
CA VAL A 28 10.98 -11.44 4.77
C VAL A 28 10.69 -10.72 3.45
N LEU A 29 10.16 -11.44 2.45
CA LEU A 29 9.87 -10.88 1.12
C LEU A 29 8.77 -9.83 1.16
N ALA A 30 7.67 -10.09 1.86
CA ALA A 30 6.55 -9.17 1.95
C ALA A 30 6.92 -7.87 2.68
N ARG A 31 7.75 -7.94 3.72
CA ARG A 31 8.28 -6.75 4.41
C ARG A 31 9.25 -5.97 3.54
N ALA A 32 10.17 -6.65 2.86
CA ALA A 32 11.09 -6.00 1.91
C ALA A 32 10.31 -5.28 0.80
N GLN A 33 9.28 -5.94 0.25
CA GLN A 33 8.40 -5.35 -0.76
C GLN A 33 7.66 -4.11 -0.23
N GLN A 34 7.16 -4.13 0.99
CA GLN A 34 6.51 -2.96 1.59
C GLN A 34 7.50 -1.81 1.83
N HIS A 35 8.74 -2.09 2.24
CA HIS A 35 9.79 -1.08 2.33
C HIS A 35 10.04 -0.44 0.97
N ALA A 36 10.18 -1.23 -0.10
CA ALA A 36 10.35 -0.72 -1.45
C ALA A 36 9.19 0.19 -1.91
N VAL A 37 7.94 -0.08 -1.46
CA VAL A 37 6.81 0.84 -1.69
C VAL A 37 7.03 2.19 -0.99
N TRP A 38 7.48 2.18 0.26
CA TRP A 38 7.73 3.42 1.00
C TRP A 38 8.91 4.20 0.42
N ASP A 39 9.98 3.51 0.03
CA ASP A 39 11.14 4.13 -0.64
C ASP A 39 10.71 4.80 -1.94
N ARG A 40 9.89 4.12 -2.76
CA ARG A 40 9.33 4.72 -3.98
C ARG A 40 8.53 6.00 -3.69
N VAL A 41 7.71 6.00 -2.64
CA VAL A 41 6.93 7.19 -2.25
C VAL A 41 7.87 8.32 -1.80
N GLN A 42 8.92 8.01 -1.06
CA GLN A 42 9.91 8.98 -0.61
C GLN A 42 10.65 9.62 -1.78
N VAL A 43 11.17 8.80 -2.71
CA VAL A 43 11.88 9.29 -3.90
C VAL A 43 10.93 10.07 -4.82
N HIS A 44 9.67 9.62 -4.97
CA HIS A 44 8.65 10.37 -5.72
C HIS A 44 8.41 11.76 -5.13
N ASN A 45 8.32 11.88 -3.80
CA ASN A 45 8.13 13.17 -3.14
C ASN A 45 9.35 14.08 -3.32
N GLN A 46 10.57 13.53 -3.23
CA GLN A 46 11.82 14.24 -3.52
C GLN A 46 11.83 14.75 -4.97
N LEU A 47 11.49 13.89 -5.92
CA LEU A 47 11.39 14.25 -7.34
C LEU A 47 10.37 15.37 -7.56
N ARG A 48 9.19 15.25 -6.94
CA ARG A 48 8.13 16.26 -7.05
C ARG A 48 8.58 17.62 -6.50
N GLN A 49 9.26 17.64 -5.37
CA GLN A 49 9.81 18.87 -4.78
C GLN A 49 10.84 19.49 -5.70
N LEU A 50 11.84 18.71 -6.15
CA LEU A 50 12.90 19.19 -7.04
C LEU A 50 12.33 19.79 -8.34
N VAL A 51 11.39 19.08 -8.99
CA VAL A 51 10.74 19.55 -10.23
C VAL A 51 9.90 20.81 -9.95
N GLY A 52 9.29 20.93 -8.78
CA GLY A 52 8.55 22.12 -8.34
C GLY A 52 9.41 23.38 -8.22
N ASP A 53 10.69 23.23 -7.93
CA ASP A 53 11.60 24.35 -7.72
C ASP A 53 12.10 24.99 -9.04
N PHE A 54 12.09 24.26 -10.16
CA PHE A 54 12.67 24.79 -11.40
C PHE A 54 11.99 24.38 -12.71
N TYR A 55 11.07 23.37 -12.67
CA TYR A 55 10.52 22.77 -13.89
C TYR A 55 9.00 22.57 -13.78
N LEU A 56 8.26 23.67 -13.54
CA LEU A 56 6.81 23.66 -13.29
C LEU A 56 6.01 22.98 -14.41
N ALA A 57 6.44 23.14 -15.67
CA ALA A 57 5.78 22.50 -16.80
C ALA A 57 5.80 20.96 -16.69
N ALA A 58 6.84 20.35 -16.08
CA ALA A 58 6.87 18.92 -15.85
C ALA A 58 5.83 18.48 -14.80
N LEU A 59 5.57 19.25 -13.75
CA LEU A 59 4.47 18.97 -12.82
C LEU A 59 3.12 19.01 -13.53
N ALA A 60 2.89 19.99 -14.38
CA ALA A 60 1.65 20.14 -15.14
C ALA A 60 1.49 19.02 -16.19
N ALA A 61 2.59 18.64 -16.86
CA ALA A 61 2.60 17.59 -17.88
C ALA A 61 2.20 16.21 -17.32
N PHE A 62 2.65 15.92 -16.08
CA PHE A 62 2.40 14.64 -15.40
C PHE A 62 1.42 14.77 -14.24
N ALA A 63 0.56 15.79 -14.24
CA ALA A 63 -0.53 15.90 -13.30
C ALA A 63 -1.54 14.75 -13.49
N GLY A 64 -1.93 14.10 -12.39
CA GLY A 64 -2.98 13.07 -12.37
C GLY A 64 -4.10 13.45 -11.42
N THR A 65 -5.16 12.66 -11.38
CA THR A 65 -6.29 12.88 -10.47
C THR A 65 -5.84 12.65 -9.02
N GLY A 66 -5.64 13.76 -8.30
CA GLY A 66 -5.26 13.75 -6.89
C GLY A 66 -3.77 13.52 -6.58
N ARG A 67 -2.93 13.24 -7.58
CA ARG A 67 -1.46 13.12 -7.42
C ARG A 67 -0.73 13.39 -8.73
N THR A 68 0.59 13.62 -8.64
CA THR A 68 1.46 13.64 -9.82
C THR A 68 1.85 12.23 -10.22
N MET A 69 2.04 12.00 -11.53
CA MET A 69 2.45 10.71 -12.12
C MET A 69 3.92 10.73 -12.53
N LEU A 70 4.77 11.42 -11.76
CA LEU A 70 6.20 11.55 -12.04
C LEU A 70 6.98 10.22 -11.92
N ASP A 71 6.42 9.25 -11.19
CA ASP A 71 6.94 7.89 -11.06
C ASP A 71 6.54 6.96 -12.22
N SER A 72 5.72 7.43 -13.17
CA SER A 72 5.34 6.63 -14.35
C SER A 72 6.53 6.44 -15.29
N SER A 73 6.54 5.30 -16.02
CA SER A 73 7.56 4.99 -17.04
C SER A 73 7.67 6.16 -18.05
N ALA A 74 6.53 6.69 -18.54
CA ALA A 74 6.51 7.80 -19.47
C ALA A 74 7.17 9.07 -18.91
N ALA A 75 6.89 9.42 -17.63
CA ALA A 75 7.51 10.60 -17.00
C ALA A 75 9.02 10.41 -16.85
N ARG A 76 9.46 9.26 -16.35
CA ARG A 76 10.89 8.95 -16.18
C ARG A 76 11.64 9.01 -17.49
N THR A 77 11.11 8.37 -18.55
CA THR A 77 11.72 8.36 -19.89
C THR A 77 11.82 9.77 -20.47
N ILE A 78 10.77 10.58 -20.41
CA ILE A 78 10.74 11.92 -20.99
C ILE A 78 11.63 12.89 -20.18
N LEU A 79 11.58 12.85 -18.84
CA LEU A 79 12.41 13.72 -18.00
C LEU A 79 13.90 13.35 -18.07
N THR A 80 14.23 12.08 -18.33
CA THR A 80 15.61 11.67 -18.61
C THR A 80 16.12 12.26 -19.94
N ALA A 81 15.27 12.29 -20.97
CA ALA A 81 15.63 12.88 -22.25
C ALA A 81 15.64 14.41 -22.23
N ALA A 82 14.84 15.04 -21.35
CA ALA A 82 14.74 16.49 -21.23
C ALA A 82 14.77 16.89 -19.73
N PRO A 83 15.95 16.84 -19.07
CA PRO A 83 16.07 17.07 -17.63
C PRO A 83 15.93 18.56 -17.23
N THR A 84 15.81 19.47 -18.17
CA THR A 84 15.60 20.90 -17.88
C THR A 84 14.54 21.49 -18.81
N PRO A 85 13.92 22.63 -18.44
CA PRO A 85 13.05 23.37 -19.34
C PRO A 85 13.68 23.73 -20.68
N GLN A 86 15.01 23.95 -20.70
CA GLN A 86 15.72 24.22 -21.95
C GLN A 86 15.74 23.01 -22.88
N HIS A 87 16.03 21.82 -22.34
CA HIS A 87 15.99 20.58 -23.13
C HIS A 87 14.57 20.27 -23.63
N ALA A 88 13.54 20.57 -22.83
CA ALA A 88 12.16 20.32 -23.22
C ALA A 88 11.73 21.16 -24.43
N ARG A 89 12.22 22.38 -24.56
CA ARG A 89 11.93 23.24 -25.72
C ARG A 89 12.49 22.68 -27.02
N ALA A 90 13.51 21.84 -26.97
CA ALA A 90 14.09 21.20 -28.12
C ALA A 90 13.39 19.88 -28.53
N LEU A 91 12.46 19.39 -27.70
CA LEU A 91 11.70 18.18 -28.02
C LEU A 91 10.62 18.48 -29.07
N THR A 92 10.60 17.69 -30.13
CA THR A 92 9.50 17.70 -31.11
C THR A 92 8.39 16.75 -30.70
N VAL A 93 7.21 16.88 -31.32
CA VAL A 93 6.07 15.97 -31.11
C VAL A 93 6.44 14.53 -31.48
N GLU A 94 7.18 14.35 -32.58
CA GLU A 94 7.64 13.04 -33.05
C GLU A 94 8.59 12.40 -32.04
N ARG A 95 9.53 13.18 -31.49
CA ARG A 95 10.45 12.68 -30.46
C ARG A 95 9.73 12.29 -29.18
N LEU A 96 8.75 13.09 -28.73
CA LEU A 96 7.88 12.74 -27.60
C LEU A 96 7.06 11.48 -27.89
N GLY A 97 6.56 11.29 -29.09
CA GLY A 97 5.88 10.08 -29.54
C GLY A 97 6.79 8.86 -29.40
N ALA A 98 8.03 8.95 -29.90
CA ALA A 98 9.02 7.87 -29.79
C ALA A 98 9.33 7.54 -28.32
N LEU A 99 9.50 8.54 -27.44
CA LEU A 99 9.74 8.32 -26.01
C LEU A 99 8.54 7.68 -25.30
N LEU A 100 7.31 8.03 -25.68
CA LEU A 100 6.11 7.39 -25.16
C LEU A 100 5.99 5.91 -25.55
N VAL A 101 6.34 5.57 -26.79
CA VAL A 101 6.40 4.17 -27.27
C VAL A 101 7.49 3.41 -26.51
N GLN A 102 8.68 3.99 -26.35
CA GLN A 102 9.76 3.42 -25.55
C GLN A 102 9.33 3.16 -24.10
N ALA A 103 8.50 4.05 -23.53
CA ALA A 103 7.94 3.90 -22.18
C ALA A 103 6.79 2.87 -22.09
N GLY A 104 6.47 2.16 -23.19
CA GLY A 104 5.46 1.12 -23.23
C GLY A 104 4.04 1.60 -23.62
N ARG A 105 3.86 2.85 -24.05
CA ARG A 105 2.55 3.34 -24.46
C ARG A 105 2.18 2.86 -25.86
N GLN A 106 1.05 2.17 -25.99
CA GLN A 106 0.60 1.60 -27.28
C GLN A 106 -0.58 2.38 -27.90
N ARG A 107 -1.36 3.14 -27.11
CA ARG A 107 -2.58 3.79 -27.61
C ARG A 107 -2.55 5.29 -27.36
N GLY A 108 -3.09 6.05 -28.32
CA GLY A 108 -3.22 7.50 -28.21
C GLY A 108 -1.89 8.24 -28.10
N VAL A 109 -0.81 7.69 -28.70
CA VAL A 109 0.55 8.24 -28.65
C VAL A 109 0.58 9.67 -29.19
N ASP A 110 0.06 9.89 -30.41
CA ASP A 110 0.11 11.21 -31.06
C ASP A 110 -0.66 12.29 -30.30
N ARG A 111 -1.82 11.94 -29.75
CA ARG A 111 -2.61 12.87 -28.92
C ARG A 111 -1.85 13.27 -27.68
N GLU A 112 -1.25 12.29 -27.01
CA GLU A 112 -0.49 12.52 -25.78
C GLU A 112 0.82 13.27 -26.07
N ALA A 113 1.53 12.94 -27.13
CA ALA A 113 2.74 13.64 -27.54
C ALA A 113 2.46 15.13 -27.80
N ARG A 114 1.38 15.47 -28.54
CA ARG A 114 0.94 16.85 -28.75
C ARG A 114 0.56 17.56 -27.43
N ARG A 115 -0.15 16.87 -26.53
CA ARG A 115 -0.50 17.42 -25.22
C ARG A 115 0.75 17.74 -24.40
N LEU A 116 1.68 16.79 -24.31
CA LEU A 116 2.92 16.96 -23.56
C LEU A 116 3.80 18.04 -24.19
N HIS A 117 3.93 18.07 -25.50
CA HIS A 117 4.68 19.11 -26.20
C HIS A 117 4.14 20.52 -25.86
N ALA A 118 2.82 20.73 -25.98
CA ALA A 118 2.21 22.01 -25.68
C ALA A 118 2.47 22.48 -24.23
N ILE A 119 2.46 21.54 -23.27
CA ILE A 119 2.69 21.87 -21.85
C ILE A 119 4.18 22.12 -21.58
N LEU A 120 5.06 21.22 -22.04
CA LEU A 120 6.49 21.27 -21.74
C LEU A 120 7.21 22.46 -22.41
N THR A 121 6.70 22.93 -23.56
CA THR A 121 7.25 24.08 -24.29
C THR A 121 6.62 25.41 -23.90
N ALA A 122 5.56 25.39 -23.08
CA ALA A 122 4.89 26.60 -22.61
C ALA A 122 5.88 27.51 -21.83
N PRO A 123 5.69 28.85 -21.93
CA PRO A 123 6.46 29.78 -21.12
C PRO A 123 6.31 29.48 -19.61
N GLN A 124 7.43 29.46 -18.92
CA GLN A 124 7.48 29.21 -17.47
C GLN A 124 8.64 29.97 -16.82
N PRO A 125 8.59 30.27 -15.52
CA PRO A 125 9.74 30.83 -14.79
C PRO A 125 10.98 29.93 -14.97
N ARG A 126 12.14 30.56 -15.09
CA ARG A 126 13.42 29.87 -15.33
C ARG A 126 14.43 30.26 -14.27
N GLN A 127 15.28 29.34 -13.92
CA GLN A 127 16.48 29.62 -13.13
C GLN A 127 17.60 30.15 -14.02
N ALA A 128 18.62 30.77 -13.41
CA ALA A 128 19.83 31.13 -14.15
C ALA A 128 20.46 29.90 -14.83
N PRO A 129 21.00 30.00 -16.05
CA PRO A 129 21.43 28.85 -16.82
C PRO A 129 22.36 27.87 -16.07
N PRO A 130 23.38 28.30 -15.30
CA PRO A 130 24.23 27.39 -14.53
C PRO A 130 23.47 26.64 -13.43
N VAL A 131 22.50 27.33 -12.78
CA VAL A 131 21.66 26.74 -11.73
C VAL A 131 20.69 25.71 -12.35
N GLU A 132 20.03 26.06 -13.44
CA GLU A 132 19.14 25.14 -14.16
C GLU A 132 19.88 23.89 -14.62
N GLN A 133 21.11 24.01 -15.13
CA GLN A 133 21.93 22.88 -15.52
C GLN A 133 22.27 21.98 -14.31
N ALA A 134 22.69 22.58 -13.19
CA ALA A 134 22.97 21.84 -11.96
C ALA A 134 21.73 21.09 -11.43
N MET A 135 20.55 21.74 -11.47
CA MET A 135 19.26 21.11 -11.11
C MET A 135 18.89 19.95 -12.06
N GLY A 136 19.19 20.11 -13.37
CA GLY A 136 19.03 19.01 -14.34
C GLY A 136 19.91 17.79 -14.03
N HIS A 137 21.16 18.00 -13.64
CA HIS A 137 22.05 16.91 -13.17
C HIS A 137 21.50 16.23 -11.90
N HIS A 138 20.98 17.01 -10.94
CA HIS A 138 20.33 16.47 -9.75
C HIS A 138 19.08 15.65 -10.13
N LEU A 139 18.25 16.17 -11.03
CA LEU A 139 17.05 15.47 -11.54
C LEU A 139 17.42 14.10 -12.14
N LEU A 140 18.46 14.03 -12.98
CA LEU A 140 18.92 12.77 -13.54
C LEU A 140 19.39 11.77 -12.47
N ALA A 141 20.02 12.25 -11.39
CA ALA A 141 20.42 11.38 -10.28
C ALA A 141 19.21 10.81 -9.54
N VAL A 142 18.20 11.63 -9.25
CA VAL A 142 16.94 11.19 -8.60
C VAL A 142 16.16 10.24 -9.50
N LEU A 143 16.09 10.47 -10.82
CA LEU A 143 15.42 9.57 -11.76
C LEU A 143 16.08 8.21 -11.81
N ARG A 144 17.44 8.13 -11.86
CA ARG A 144 18.15 6.84 -11.78
C ARG A 144 17.87 6.09 -10.49
N HIS A 145 17.82 6.81 -9.36
CA HIS A 145 17.45 6.20 -8.08
C HIS A 145 16.01 5.65 -8.13
N LEU A 146 15.07 6.43 -8.69
CA LEU A 146 13.67 5.99 -8.83
C LEU A 146 13.54 4.76 -9.72
N ASP A 147 14.32 4.66 -10.81
CA ASP A 147 14.34 3.49 -11.69
C ASP A 147 14.76 2.23 -10.94
N VAL A 148 15.84 2.30 -10.14
CA VAL A 148 16.30 1.18 -9.33
C VAL A 148 15.24 0.76 -8.30
N VAL A 149 14.64 1.73 -7.60
CA VAL A 149 13.61 1.44 -6.61
C VAL A 149 12.36 0.82 -7.25
N CYS A 150 11.96 1.27 -8.45
CA CYS A 150 10.84 0.67 -9.17
C CYS A 150 11.16 -0.77 -9.60
N GLY A 151 12.36 -1.05 -10.10
CA GLY A 151 12.77 -2.42 -10.45
C GLY A 151 12.78 -3.33 -9.23
N ASN A 152 13.40 -2.91 -8.12
CA ASN A 152 13.41 -3.67 -6.87
C ASN A 152 11.98 -3.96 -6.35
N LEU A 153 11.07 -2.99 -6.51
CA LEU A 153 9.67 -3.18 -6.12
C LEU A 153 8.97 -4.25 -6.96
N GLU A 154 9.22 -4.30 -8.27
CA GLU A 154 8.66 -5.30 -9.18
C GLU A 154 9.19 -6.69 -8.83
N ASP A 155 10.51 -6.84 -8.69
CA ASP A 155 11.17 -8.11 -8.35
C ASP A 155 10.70 -8.65 -7.00
N LEU A 156 10.66 -7.80 -5.96
CA LEU A 156 10.18 -8.19 -4.63
C LEU A 156 8.68 -8.52 -4.61
N THR A 157 7.89 -7.88 -5.46
CA THR A 157 6.46 -8.21 -5.61
C THR A 157 6.31 -9.62 -6.16
N GLN A 158 7.00 -9.94 -7.27
CA GLN A 158 6.96 -11.27 -7.88
C GLN A 158 7.47 -12.34 -6.92
N ALA A 159 8.58 -12.10 -6.23
CA ALA A 159 9.14 -13.04 -5.26
C ALA A 159 8.19 -13.30 -4.08
N ALA A 160 7.56 -12.26 -3.53
CA ALA A 160 6.61 -12.39 -2.43
C ALA A 160 5.35 -13.16 -2.84
N GLU A 161 4.81 -12.88 -4.04
CA GLU A 161 3.65 -13.58 -4.58
C GLU A 161 3.95 -15.05 -4.87
N ALA A 162 5.12 -15.36 -5.45
CA ALA A 162 5.55 -16.73 -5.73
C ALA A 162 5.74 -17.54 -4.43
N ALA A 163 6.41 -16.98 -3.43
CA ALA A 163 6.60 -17.63 -2.15
C ALA A 163 5.26 -17.88 -1.42
N PHE A 164 4.34 -16.91 -1.49
CA PHE A 164 3.01 -17.06 -0.89
C PHE A 164 2.16 -18.11 -1.60
N ALA A 165 2.21 -18.20 -2.92
CA ALA A 165 1.39 -19.12 -3.71
C ALA A 165 1.62 -20.59 -3.36
N THR A 166 2.82 -20.92 -2.87
CA THR A 166 3.17 -22.29 -2.44
C THR A 166 2.77 -22.60 -0.98
N HIS A 167 2.34 -21.60 -0.21
CA HIS A 167 1.99 -21.77 1.19
C HIS A 167 0.62 -22.45 1.36
N PRO A 168 0.45 -23.41 2.29
CA PRO A 168 -0.82 -24.12 2.50
C PRO A 168 -2.02 -23.20 2.75
N ASP A 169 -1.81 -22.10 3.47
CA ASP A 169 -2.86 -21.13 3.78
C ASP A 169 -3.24 -20.19 2.61
N ALA A 170 -2.50 -20.23 1.49
CA ALA A 170 -2.73 -19.32 0.37
C ALA A 170 -4.18 -19.40 -0.15
N THR A 171 -4.70 -20.62 -0.31
CA THR A 171 -6.07 -20.86 -0.77
C THR A 171 -7.11 -20.27 0.19
N VAL A 172 -6.92 -20.44 1.50
CA VAL A 172 -7.83 -19.90 2.51
C VAL A 172 -7.79 -18.37 2.54
N ILE A 173 -6.59 -17.78 2.51
CA ILE A 173 -6.42 -16.33 2.56
C ILE A 173 -6.94 -15.66 1.29
N THR A 174 -6.65 -16.19 0.11
CA THR A 174 -7.11 -15.62 -1.17
C THR A 174 -8.59 -15.86 -1.46
N SER A 175 -9.26 -16.75 -0.74
CA SER A 175 -10.71 -16.91 -0.84
C SER A 175 -11.47 -15.68 -0.34
N PHE A 176 -10.85 -14.83 0.47
CA PHE A 176 -11.49 -13.60 0.95
C PHE A 176 -11.63 -12.54 -0.15
N PRO A 177 -12.77 -11.84 -0.21
CA PRO A 177 -13.00 -10.83 -1.23
C PRO A 177 -11.96 -9.71 -1.15
N GLY A 178 -11.35 -9.41 -2.27
CA GLY A 178 -10.35 -8.34 -2.38
C GLY A 178 -8.94 -8.69 -1.89
N VAL A 179 -8.68 -9.94 -1.54
CA VAL A 179 -7.34 -10.43 -1.21
C VAL A 179 -6.71 -11.06 -2.45
N GLY A 180 -5.81 -10.32 -3.10
CA GLY A 180 -4.93 -10.86 -4.13
C GLY A 180 -3.65 -11.46 -3.53
N PRO A 181 -2.78 -12.10 -4.35
CA PRO A 181 -1.57 -12.78 -3.88
C PRO A 181 -0.67 -11.90 -3.00
N LEU A 182 -0.37 -10.66 -3.44
CA LEU A 182 0.46 -9.74 -2.66
C LEU A 182 -0.16 -9.35 -1.32
N THR A 183 -1.48 -9.06 -1.31
CA THR A 183 -2.18 -8.74 -0.06
C THR A 183 -2.20 -9.95 0.86
N GLY A 184 -2.38 -11.15 0.30
CA GLY A 184 -2.29 -12.42 1.03
C GLY A 184 -0.91 -12.64 1.64
N ALA A 185 0.15 -12.43 0.87
CA ALA A 185 1.53 -12.52 1.36
C ALA A 185 1.78 -11.56 2.53
N ARG A 186 1.33 -10.31 2.43
CA ARG A 186 1.46 -9.32 3.51
C ARG A 186 0.65 -9.69 4.76
N LEU A 187 -0.54 -10.26 4.60
CA LEU A 187 -1.34 -10.73 5.72
C LEU A 187 -0.66 -11.92 6.40
N LEU A 188 -0.24 -12.93 5.64
CA LEU A 188 0.48 -14.10 6.17
C LEU A 188 1.77 -13.70 6.88
N ALA A 189 2.53 -12.76 6.32
CA ALA A 189 3.77 -12.25 6.90
C ALA A 189 3.61 -11.74 8.33
N GLU A 190 2.47 -11.16 8.64
CA GLU A 190 2.23 -10.54 9.94
C GLU A 190 1.37 -11.40 10.88
N LEU A 191 0.51 -12.25 10.33
CA LEU A 191 -0.27 -13.19 11.12
C LEU A 191 0.55 -14.44 11.49
N GLY A 192 1.44 -14.88 10.60
CA GLY A 192 2.12 -16.15 10.69
C GLY A 192 1.19 -17.33 10.41
N ASP A 193 1.73 -18.53 10.46
CA ASP A 193 1.01 -19.80 10.32
C ASP A 193 0.94 -20.63 11.63
N ASP A 194 1.58 -20.16 12.69
CA ASP A 194 1.40 -20.75 14.03
C ASP A 194 -0.01 -20.46 14.56
N ARG A 195 -0.85 -21.49 14.60
CA ARG A 195 -2.24 -21.39 15.06
C ARG A 195 -2.38 -20.97 16.53
N ALA A 196 -1.35 -21.21 17.34
CA ALA A 196 -1.32 -20.83 18.75
C ALA A 196 -0.91 -19.35 18.95
N ARG A 197 -0.42 -18.68 17.91
CA ARG A 197 0.05 -17.30 18.01
C ARG A 197 -0.99 -16.33 18.57
N PHE A 198 -2.26 -16.50 18.21
CA PHE A 198 -3.37 -15.72 18.74
C PHE A 198 -4.36 -16.65 19.42
N ALA A 199 -4.54 -16.48 20.74
CA ALA A 199 -5.44 -17.32 21.54
C ALA A 199 -6.88 -17.27 21.01
N ASP A 200 -7.30 -16.12 20.46
CA ASP A 200 -8.63 -15.92 19.88
C ASP A 200 -8.62 -14.78 18.85
N ALA A 201 -9.74 -14.59 18.18
CA ALA A 201 -9.92 -13.49 17.24
C ALA A 201 -9.81 -12.10 17.88
N LYS A 202 -10.05 -11.95 19.21
CA LYS A 202 -9.93 -10.68 19.92
C LYS A 202 -8.45 -10.29 20.04
N ALA A 203 -7.58 -11.27 20.32
CA ALA A 203 -6.13 -11.08 20.37
C ALA A 203 -5.59 -10.60 19.00
N LEU A 204 -6.00 -11.23 17.89
CA LEU A 204 -5.63 -10.80 16.55
C LEU A 204 -6.14 -9.37 16.24
N LYS A 205 -7.39 -9.06 16.55
CA LYS A 205 -7.97 -7.72 16.35
C LYS A 205 -7.27 -6.66 17.18
N ALA A 206 -6.83 -6.99 18.39
CA ALA A 206 -6.04 -6.11 19.24
C ALA A 206 -4.65 -5.86 18.64
N TYR A 207 -3.98 -6.91 18.14
CA TYR A 207 -2.69 -6.84 17.45
C TYR A 207 -2.77 -5.96 16.19
N ALA A 208 -3.82 -6.12 15.40
CA ALA A 208 -4.10 -5.31 14.21
C ALA A 208 -4.60 -3.88 14.52
N GLY A 209 -4.83 -3.53 15.80
CA GLY A 209 -5.33 -2.21 16.19
C GLY A 209 -6.76 -1.92 15.78
N THR A 210 -7.53 -2.92 15.34
CA THR A 210 -8.94 -2.76 14.94
C THR A 210 -9.91 -2.83 16.11
N ALA A 211 -9.52 -3.48 17.23
CA ALA A 211 -10.28 -3.49 18.45
C ALA A 211 -10.24 -2.10 19.13
N PRO A 212 -11.39 -1.49 19.44
CA PRO A 212 -11.43 -0.21 20.11
C PRO A 212 -10.90 -0.32 21.55
N ILE A 213 -10.43 0.80 22.10
CA ILE A 213 -10.11 0.95 23.52
C ILE A 213 -11.19 1.82 24.15
N THR A 214 -11.84 1.29 25.18
CA THR A 214 -12.73 2.08 26.03
C THR A 214 -11.93 2.64 27.19
N ARG A 215 -11.93 3.96 27.32
CA ARG A 215 -11.41 4.67 28.49
C ARG A 215 -12.60 5.19 29.27
N ALA A 216 -12.83 4.64 30.44
CA ALA A 216 -13.88 5.10 31.34
C ALA A 216 -13.25 5.73 32.59
N SER A 217 -13.71 6.92 32.96
CA SER A 217 -13.34 7.61 34.18
C SER A 217 -14.60 8.28 34.74
N GLY A 218 -15.08 7.79 35.86
CA GLY A 218 -16.33 8.27 36.48
C GLY A 218 -17.51 8.14 35.52
N ARG A 219 -18.19 9.26 35.23
CA ARG A 219 -19.36 9.31 34.34
C ARG A 219 -19.01 9.41 32.83
N ARG A 220 -17.73 9.47 32.45
CA ARG A 220 -17.31 9.62 31.06
C ARG A 220 -16.72 8.31 30.53
N ALA A 221 -17.26 7.83 29.44
CA ALA A 221 -16.71 6.73 28.67
C ALA A 221 -16.34 7.22 27.27
N LEU A 222 -15.07 7.10 26.89
CA LEU A 222 -14.57 7.44 25.56
C LEU A 222 -14.09 6.17 24.87
N VAL A 223 -14.65 5.89 23.69
CA VAL A 223 -14.20 4.81 22.81
C VAL A 223 -13.27 5.41 21.77
N SER A 224 -12.02 4.97 21.75
CA SER A 224 -10.99 5.48 20.83
C SER A 224 -10.30 4.36 20.04
N ALA A 225 -9.66 4.74 18.93
CA ALA A 225 -8.82 3.82 18.18
C ALA A 225 -7.58 3.42 19.00
N ARG A 226 -7.19 2.14 18.91
CA ARG A 226 -5.97 1.63 19.53
C ARG A 226 -4.74 2.20 18.77
N ARG A 227 -3.81 2.82 19.50
CA ARG A 227 -2.55 3.33 18.93
C ARG A 227 -1.46 2.25 18.87
N ALA A 228 -1.33 1.45 19.95
CA ALA A 228 -0.39 0.33 19.98
C ALA A 228 -0.93 -0.80 19.09
N ARG A 229 -0.33 -0.98 17.91
CA ARG A 229 -0.79 -1.91 16.87
C ARG A 229 0.38 -2.29 15.96
N ASN A 230 0.19 -3.33 15.16
CA ASN A 230 1.10 -3.64 14.07
C ASN A 230 0.72 -2.82 12.82
N ASP A 231 1.58 -1.87 12.45
CA ASP A 231 1.31 -0.97 11.30
C ASP A 231 1.37 -1.68 9.95
N TRP A 232 2.07 -2.82 9.85
CA TRP A 232 2.10 -3.64 8.64
C TRP A 232 0.74 -4.30 8.36
N VAL A 233 0.11 -4.86 9.41
CA VAL A 233 -1.27 -5.38 9.31
C VAL A 233 -2.23 -4.26 8.93
N VAL A 234 -2.06 -3.07 9.48
CA VAL A 234 -2.90 -1.91 9.14
C VAL A 234 -2.74 -1.54 7.67
N ALA A 235 -1.52 -1.50 7.15
CA ALA A 235 -1.26 -1.17 5.75
C ALA A 235 -1.87 -2.22 4.79
N ALA A 236 -1.66 -3.51 5.06
CA ALA A 236 -2.27 -4.60 4.30
C ALA A 236 -3.80 -4.58 4.40
N GLY A 237 -4.33 -4.40 5.60
CA GLY A 237 -5.76 -4.34 5.89
C GLY A 237 -6.48 -3.15 5.26
N TYR A 238 -5.81 -2.01 5.15
CA TYR A 238 -6.35 -0.85 4.43
C TYR A 238 -6.58 -1.20 2.95
N MET A 239 -5.58 -1.74 2.27
CA MET A 239 -5.70 -2.16 0.87
C MET A 239 -6.76 -3.24 0.70
N TRP A 240 -6.80 -4.23 1.61
CA TRP A 240 -7.83 -5.26 1.61
C TRP A 240 -9.22 -4.66 1.70
N THR A 241 -9.50 -3.77 2.66
CA THR A 241 -10.84 -3.19 2.83
C THR A 241 -11.27 -2.33 1.65
N VAL A 242 -10.36 -1.54 1.05
CA VAL A 242 -10.64 -0.75 -0.17
C VAL A 242 -11.08 -1.65 -1.31
N THR A 243 -10.41 -2.77 -1.50
CA THR A 243 -10.75 -3.73 -2.57
C THR A 243 -12.02 -4.52 -2.22
N ALA A 244 -12.15 -4.98 -0.98
CA ALA A 244 -13.34 -5.73 -0.52
C ALA A 244 -14.64 -4.93 -0.69
N ILE A 245 -14.64 -3.62 -0.39
CA ILE A 245 -15.80 -2.74 -0.59
C ILE A 245 -16.24 -2.69 -2.06
N ARG A 246 -15.31 -2.93 -3.01
CA ARG A 246 -15.60 -2.89 -4.44
C ARG A 246 -16.16 -4.22 -4.98
N CYS A 247 -15.71 -5.35 -4.44
CA CYS A 247 -16.00 -6.67 -4.98
C CYS A 247 -16.95 -7.54 -4.12
N SER A 248 -17.23 -7.14 -2.86
CA SER A 248 -18.12 -7.88 -1.95
C SER A 248 -19.35 -7.04 -1.60
N PRO A 249 -20.56 -7.49 -1.96
CA PRO A 249 -21.80 -6.82 -1.57
C PRO A 249 -21.96 -6.72 -0.05
N GLY A 250 -21.56 -7.75 0.70
CA GLY A 250 -21.63 -7.76 2.16
C GLY A 250 -20.66 -6.78 2.81
N ALA A 251 -19.42 -6.69 2.29
CA ALA A 251 -18.46 -5.70 2.75
C ALA A 251 -18.92 -4.27 2.44
N ARG A 252 -19.48 -4.04 1.26
CA ARG A 252 -20.06 -2.77 0.86
C ARG A 252 -21.22 -2.37 1.77
N ALA A 253 -22.18 -3.24 1.98
CA ALA A 253 -23.32 -2.99 2.86
C ALA A 253 -22.89 -2.69 4.31
N GLN A 254 -21.88 -3.42 4.82
CA GLN A 254 -21.31 -3.16 6.16
C GLN A 254 -20.66 -1.77 6.22
N TYR A 255 -19.89 -1.40 5.22
CA TYR A 255 -19.24 -0.09 5.15
C TYR A 255 -20.29 1.04 5.08
N ASP A 256 -21.27 0.96 4.19
CA ASP A 256 -22.32 1.96 4.00
C ASP A 256 -23.17 2.14 5.26
N ARG A 257 -23.53 1.05 5.94
CA ARG A 257 -24.24 1.10 7.23
C ARG A 257 -23.46 1.87 8.29
N ARG A 258 -22.13 1.68 8.37
CA ARG A 258 -21.29 2.43 9.31
C ARG A 258 -21.18 3.91 8.92
N ARG A 259 -21.08 4.21 7.62
CA ARG A 259 -21.11 5.59 7.12
C ARG A 259 -22.44 6.29 7.43
N ALA A 260 -23.55 5.59 7.24
CA ALA A 260 -24.89 6.10 7.59
C ALA A 260 -25.06 6.33 9.10
N ALA A 261 -24.39 5.54 9.94
CA ALA A 261 -24.35 5.73 11.39
C ALA A 261 -23.41 6.85 11.86
N GLY A 262 -22.81 7.62 10.94
CA GLY A 262 -21.97 8.78 11.25
C GLY A 262 -20.47 8.48 11.39
N ASP A 263 -20.01 7.25 11.16
CA ASP A 263 -18.58 6.94 11.20
C ASP A 263 -17.83 7.70 10.08
N SER A 264 -16.63 8.18 10.39
CA SER A 264 -15.72 8.67 9.36
C SER A 264 -15.32 7.53 8.40
N HIS A 265 -14.82 7.87 7.21
CA HIS A 265 -14.31 6.88 6.24
C HIS A 265 -13.34 5.87 6.90
N SER A 266 -12.34 6.38 7.60
CA SER A 266 -11.34 5.53 8.28
C SER A 266 -11.92 4.68 9.42
N ALA A 267 -12.94 5.19 10.13
CA ALA A 267 -13.62 4.44 11.19
C ALA A 267 -14.46 3.29 10.60
N ALA A 268 -15.20 3.55 9.51
CA ALA A 268 -15.98 2.53 8.81
C ALA A 268 -15.09 1.43 8.21
N GLN A 269 -13.96 1.80 7.59
CA GLN A 269 -12.97 0.84 7.10
C GLN A 269 -12.37 -0.01 8.24
N ARG A 270 -11.98 0.61 9.35
CA ARG A 270 -11.46 -0.12 10.52
C ARG A 270 -12.49 -1.10 11.09
N ASN A 271 -13.78 -0.71 11.12
CA ASN A 271 -14.86 -1.60 11.53
C ASN A 271 -15.02 -2.80 10.60
N LEU A 272 -14.96 -2.55 9.29
CA LEU A 272 -14.99 -3.63 8.29
C LEU A 272 -13.78 -4.57 8.46
N LEU A 273 -12.56 -4.02 8.58
CA LEU A 273 -11.34 -4.80 8.81
C LEU A 273 -11.45 -5.65 10.08
N ASN A 274 -12.00 -5.09 11.16
CA ASN A 274 -12.24 -5.83 12.41
C ASN A 274 -13.12 -7.07 12.18
N ARG A 275 -14.18 -6.95 11.37
CA ARG A 275 -15.05 -8.08 11.03
C ARG A 275 -14.32 -9.11 10.16
N LEU A 276 -13.64 -8.66 9.12
CA LEU A 276 -12.90 -9.53 8.20
C LEU A 276 -11.79 -10.31 8.91
N LEU A 277 -11.00 -9.66 9.78
CA LEU A 277 -9.96 -10.33 10.59
C LEU A 277 -10.54 -11.40 11.51
N GLY A 278 -11.72 -11.17 12.10
CA GLY A 278 -12.38 -12.19 12.90
C GLY A 278 -12.77 -13.41 12.09
N LYS A 279 -13.25 -13.21 10.86
CA LYS A 279 -13.55 -14.30 9.93
C LYS A 279 -12.29 -14.99 9.43
N LEU A 280 -11.25 -14.23 9.09
CA LEU A 280 -9.96 -14.78 8.67
C LEU A 280 -9.35 -15.68 9.75
N HIS A 281 -9.31 -15.22 11.00
CA HIS A 281 -8.84 -16.04 12.12
C HIS A 281 -9.58 -17.39 12.21
N HIS A 282 -10.92 -17.34 12.15
CA HIS A 282 -11.73 -18.56 12.20
C HIS A 282 -11.43 -19.50 11.01
N ARG A 283 -11.34 -18.96 9.80
CA ARG A 283 -11.08 -19.75 8.60
C ARG A 283 -9.68 -20.35 8.59
N LEU A 284 -8.68 -19.63 9.07
CA LEU A 284 -7.33 -20.19 9.26
C LEU A 284 -7.30 -21.31 10.29
N GLN A 285 -8.06 -21.21 11.38
CA GLN A 285 -8.16 -22.29 12.38
C GLN A 285 -8.85 -23.54 11.85
N THR A 286 -9.81 -23.40 10.96
CA THR A 286 -10.61 -24.52 10.42
C THR A 286 -10.10 -25.06 9.08
N GLY A 287 -9.20 -24.33 8.39
CA GLY A 287 -8.74 -24.67 7.04
C GLY A 287 -9.79 -24.51 5.94
N VAL A 288 -10.96 -23.89 6.23
CA VAL A 288 -12.09 -23.80 5.30
C VAL A 288 -12.07 -22.46 4.59
N PRO A 289 -12.24 -22.40 3.24
CA PRO A 289 -12.33 -21.15 2.49
C PRO A 289 -13.47 -20.23 2.97
N TYR A 290 -13.35 -18.96 2.65
CA TYR A 290 -14.33 -17.94 3.00
C TYR A 290 -15.68 -18.18 2.29
N ASP A 291 -16.76 -17.90 2.99
CA ASP A 291 -18.14 -17.94 2.50
C ASP A 291 -18.82 -16.59 2.79
N GLU A 292 -19.20 -15.89 1.73
CA GLU A 292 -19.82 -14.56 1.80
C GLU A 292 -21.14 -14.58 2.56
N ALA A 293 -22.00 -15.58 2.30
CA ALA A 293 -23.32 -15.68 2.93
C ALA A 293 -23.20 -15.86 4.44
N GLN A 294 -22.27 -16.72 4.89
CA GLN A 294 -21.99 -16.92 6.32
C GLN A 294 -21.29 -15.72 6.96
N ALA A 295 -20.45 -15.01 6.21
CA ALA A 295 -19.68 -13.90 6.74
C ALA A 295 -20.55 -12.69 7.07
N PHE A 296 -21.59 -12.43 6.27
CA PHE A 296 -22.46 -11.28 6.40
C PHE A 296 -23.91 -11.64 6.74
N ALA A 297 -24.19 -12.90 7.06
CA ALA A 297 -25.48 -13.26 7.64
C ALA A 297 -25.80 -12.32 8.81
N THR A 298 -26.95 -11.66 8.76
CA THR A 298 -27.51 -10.94 9.89
C THR A 298 -27.93 -11.99 10.90
N SER A 299 -27.28 -12.02 12.08
CA SER A 299 -27.84 -12.79 13.19
C SER A 299 -29.28 -12.35 13.40
N PRO A 300 -30.25 -13.26 13.54
CA PRO A 300 -31.58 -12.88 13.95
C PRO A 300 -31.47 -12.07 15.26
N PRO A 301 -32.36 -11.06 15.46
CA PRO A 301 -32.39 -10.35 16.73
C PRO A 301 -32.50 -11.39 17.84
N ALA A 302 -31.67 -11.30 18.87
CA ALA A 302 -31.80 -12.11 20.06
C ALA A 302 -33.26 -11.93 20.53
N ALA A 303 -34.00 -13.00 20.63
CA ALA A 303 -35.33 -12.96 21.20
C ALA A 303 -35.22 -12.37 22.61
N ALA A 304 -35.98 -11.33 22.83
CA ALA A 304 -36.05 -10.59 24.10
C ALA A 304 -36.65 -11.47 25.21
#